data_49ffd47c1d91ecfc2585ec3cf37b63f2
#
_entry.id   49ffd47c1d91ecfc2585ec3cf37b63f2
#
_cell.length_a   1.000
_cell.length_b   1.000
_cell.length_c   1.000
_cell.angle_alpha   90.00
_cell.angle_beta   90.00
_cell.angle_gamma   90.00
#
_symmetry.space_group_name_H-M   'P 1'
#
loop_
_entity.id
_entity.type
_entity.pdbx_description
1 polymer ?
#
loop_
_entity_poly.entity_id
_entity_poly.type
_entity_poly.pdbx_seq_one_letter_code
_entity_poly.pdbx_strand_id
1 'polypeptide(L)'
;FAQAAVMSAVAIPAFIKYQRRAKTSEAIDQLDKIYKGASVYYSTPYVANTGQKLPCQFPRKQVCVPAGSPCDYPDKKYPADPAIWNTPTWSALSFQISDSHYFKYCFDAEGTLKDATFRATAHADLDCDGTWSTFQRIAFGDEQANFAECALHGAPAMFVDQETE
;
A
#
# COMPACT_ATOMS: atom_id res chain seq x y z
N PHE A 1 -38.67 21.92 -20.71
CA PHE A 1 -38.47 20.49 -20.36
C PHE A 1 -37.11 19.93 -20.83
N ALA A 2 -36.43 20.52 -21.85
CA ALA A 2 -35.13 20.03 -22.36
C ALA A 2 -33.91 20.36 -21.45
N GLN A 3 -33.98 21.39 -20.61
CA GLN A 3 -32.85 21.82 -19.76
C GLN A 3 -32.59 20.91 -18.54
N ALA A 4 -33.63 20.26 -18.00
CA ALA A 4 -33.47 19.34 -16.86
C ALA A 4 -32.74 18.03 -17.25
N ALA A 5 -32.92 17.56 -18.49
CA ALA A 5 -32.29 16.34 -18.99
C ALA A 5 -30.77 16.51 -19.24
N VAL A 6 -30.31 17.71 -19.62
CA VAL A 6 -28.89 17.99 -19.86
C VAL A 6 -28.13 18.11 -18.54
N MET A 7 -28.72 18.67 -17.50
CA MET A 7 -28.10 18.79 -16.19
C MET A 7 -27.87 17.42 -15.51
N SER A 8 -28.82 16.50 -15.65
CA SER A 8 -28.67 15.14 -15.09
C SER A 8 -27.62 14.31 -15.83
N ALA A 9 -27.44 14.47 -17.14
CA ALA A 9 -26.44 13.75 -17.93
C ALA A 9 -25.00 14.12 -17.58
N VAL A 10 -24.75 15.32 -17.03
CA VAL A 10 -23.41 15.78 -16.59
C VAL A 10 -23.17 15.47 -15.12
N ALA A 11 -24.21 15.53 -14.29
CA ALA A 11 -24.08 15.36 -12.85
C ALA A 11 -23.77 13.91 -12.44
N ILE A 12 -24.33 12.91 -13.11
CA ILE A 12 -24.16 11.49 -12.76
C ILE A 12 -22.71 11.02 -12.96
N PRO A 13 -22.04 11.24 -14.12
CA PRO A 13 -20.64 10.86 -14.31
C PRO A 13 -19.70 11.57 -13.34
N ALA A 14 -19.93 12.85 -13.05
CA ALA A 14 -19.13 13.60 -12.08
C ALA A 14 -19.26 13.04 -10.65
N PHE A 15 -20.45 12.64 -10.26
CA PHE A 15 -20.72 12.02 -8.95
C PHE A 15 -20.04 10.65 -8.81
N ILE A 16 -20.10 9.81 -9.84
CA ILE A 16 -19.44 8.49 -9.86
C ILE A 16 -17.92 8.67 -9.72
N LYS A 17 -17.33 9.59 -10.47
CA LYS A 17 -15.90 9.90 -10.37
C LYS A 17 -15.52 10.41 -8.97
N TYR A 18 -16.35 11.24 -8.37
CA TYR A 18 -16.14 11.71 -7.01
C TYR A 18 -16.18 10.55 -6.00
N GLN A 19 -17.13 9.61 -6.13
CA GLN A 19 -17.21 8.43 -5.27
C GLN A 19 -15.97 7.53 -5.40
N ARG A 20 -15.47 7.28 -6.60
CA ARG A 20 -14.24 6.52 -6.82
C ARG A 20 -13.05 7.22 -6.15
N ARG A 21 -12.93 8.52 -6.35
CA ARG A 21 -11.90 9.33 -5.72
C ARG A 21 -11.94 9.30 -4.19
N ALA A 22 -13.12 9.24 -3.60
CA ALA A 22 -13.29 9.07 -2.15
C ALA A 22 -12.77 7.70 -1.67
N LYS A 23 -12.88 6.65 -2.50
CA LYS A 23 -12.34 5.32 -2.17
C LYS A 23 -10.80 5.31 -2.22
N THR A 24 -10.16 6.13 -3.04
CA THR A 24 -8.70 6.17 -3.17
C THR A 24 -7.99 6.68 -1.92
N SER A 25 -8.68 7.42 -1.05
CA SER A 25 -8.13 7.83 0.25
C SER A 25 -7.71 6.64 1.12
N GLU A 26 -8.41 5.49 0.98
CA GLU A 26 -8.03 4.25 1.66
C GLU A 26 -6.61 3.82 1.27
N ALA A 27 -6.29 3.79 -0.04
CA ALA A 27 -4.96 3.42 -0.52
C ALA A 27 -3.88 4.32 0.07
N ILE A 28 -4.11 5.63 0.09
CA ILE A 28 -3.18 6.63 0.60
C ILE A 28 -2.92 6.40 2.08
N ASP A 29 -3.98 6.28 2.88
CA ASP A 29 -3.89 6.11 4.33
C ASP A 29 -3.20 4.78 4.71
N GLN A 30 -3.54 3.69 4.03
CA GLN A 30 -2.95 2.39 4.31
C GLN A 30 -1.48 2.31 3.86
N LEU A 31 -1.14 2.87 2.70
CA LEU A 31 0.25 2.95 2.24
C LEU A 31 1.12 3.81 3.18
N ASP A 32 0.57 4.87 3.76
CA ASP A 32 1.27 5.68 4.77
C ASP A 32 1.52 4.90 6.07
N LYS A 33 0.59 4.03 6.48
CA LYS A 33 0.81 3.11 7.61
C LYS A 33 1.92 2.10 7.31
N ILE A 34 1.90 1.49 6.12
CA ILE A 34 2.95 0.56 5.69
C ILE A 34 4.31 1.26 5.65
N TYR A 35 4.36 2.47 5.09
CA TYR A 35 5.57 3.28 5.05
C TYR A 35 6.15 3.57 6.45
N LYS A 36 5.30 3.98 7.39
CA LYS A 36 5.70 4.22 8.79
C LYS A 36 6.20 2.94 9.44
N GLY A 37 5.50 1.82 9.26
CA GLY A 37 5.94 0.51 9.75
C GLY A 37 7.30 0.10 9.18
N ALA A 38 7.51 0.27 7.89
CA ALA A 38 8.78 -0.02 7.21
C ALA A 38 9.91 0.88 7.71
N SER A 39 9.64 2.17 7.95
CA SER A 39 10.61 3.11 8.49
C SER A 39 11.05 2.73 9.90
N VAL A 40 10.11 2.37 10.76
CA VAL A 40 10.40 1.91 12.13
C VAL A 40 11.18 0.61 12.11
N TYR A 41 10.78 -0.36 11.26
CA TYR A 41 11.49 -1.63 11.13
C TYR A 41 12.94 -1.40 10.68
N TYR A 42 13.17 -0.60 9.65
CA TYR A 42 14.50 -0.31 9.11
C TYR A 42 15.43 0.36 10.13
N SER A 43 14.92 1.29 10.92
CA SER A 43 15.70 2.02 11.93
C SER A 43 15.90 1.26 13.24
N THR A 44 15.21 0.13 13.43
CA THR A 44 15.35 -0.71 14.63
C THR A 44 16.55 -1.64 14.47
N PRO A 45 17.49 -1.67 15.43
CA PRO A 45 18.60 -2.61 15.39
C PRO A 45 18.11 -4.04 15.67
N TYR A 46 18.45 -4.95 14.79
CA TYR A 46 18.20 -6.39 14.93
C TYR A 46 19.47 -7.16 15.20
N VAL A 47 19.38 -8.23 15.95
CA VAL A 47 20.48 -9.12 16.31
C VAL A 47 20.11 -10.54 15.92
N ALA A 48 21.01 -11.23 15.20
CA ALA A 48 20.84 -12.64 14.89
C ALA A 48 20.93 -13.51 16.15
N ASN A 49 20.47 -14.75 16.09
CA ASN A 49 20.56 -15.72 17.19
C ASN A 49 21.99 -15.99 17.64
N THR A 50 22.98 -15.65 16.80
CA THR A 50 24.41 -15.74 17.09
C THR A 50 24.95 -14.54 17.88
N GLY A 51 24.12 -13.54 18.17
CA GLY A 51 24.53 -12.28 18.80
C GLY A 51 25.09 -11.24 17.84
N GLN A 52 25.22 -11.57 16.56
CA GLN A 52 25.70 -10.64 15.53
C GLN A 52 24.64 -9.63 15.14
N LYS A 53 25.00 -8.35 15.08
CA LYS A 53 24.11 -7.29 14.59
C LYS A 53 23.81 -7.48 13.10
N LEU A 54 22.52 -7.48 12.77
CA LEU A 54 22.09 -7.55 11.38
C LEU A 54 22.21 -6.17 10.71
N PRO A 55 22.49 -6.12 9.39
CA PRO A 55 22.46 -4.86 8.64
C PRO A 55 21.05 -4.28 8.59
N CYS A 56 20.95 -2.96 8.47
CA CYS A 56 19.68 -2.27 8.22
C CYS A 56 19.04 -2.80 6.95
N GLN A 57 17.82 -3.28 7.05
CA GLN A 57 17.07 -3.89 5.96
C GLN A 57 15.57 -3.76 6.21
N PHE A 58 14.78 -3.91 5.17
CA PHE A 58 13.33 -4.00 5.30
C PHE A 58 12.85 -5.44 5.52
N PRO A 59 11.61 -5.65 5.97
CA PRO A 59 11.01 -6.98 6.00
C PRO A 59 11.03 -7.64 4.63
N ARG A 60 10.89 -8.96 4.61
CA ARG A 60 10.88 -9.73 3.36
C ARG A 60 9.70 -9.34 2.48
N LYS A 61 9.85 -9.60 1.17
CA LYS A 61 8.78 -9.48 0.20
C LYS A 61 7.51 -10.21 0.65
N GLN A 62 6.36 -9.58 0.42
CA GLN A 62 5.03 -10.13 0.64
C GLN A 62 4.19 -9.96 -0.63
N VAL A 63 3.69 -11.07 -1.16
CA VAL A 63 2.75 -11.05 -2.28
C VAL A 63 1.48 -10.30 -1.92
N CYS A 64 0.77 -9.82 -2.94
CA CYS A 64 -0.44 -9.03 -2.75
C CYS A 64 -1.52 -9.83 -2.01
N VAL A 65 -2.09 -9.23 -0.99
CA VAL A 65 -3.24 -9.75 -0.24
C VAL A 65 -4.29 -8.65 -0.10
N PRO A 66 -5.60 -9.02 -0.12
CA PRO A 66 -6.18 -10.32 -0.42
C PRO A 66 -5.91 -10.80 -1.85
N ALA A 67 -6.09 -12.08 -2.12
CA ALA A 67 -6.05 -12.62 -3.48
C ALA A 67 -7.34 -12.26 -4.25
N GLY A 68 -7.31 -12.34 -5.59
CA GLY A 68 -8.47 -12.07 -6.44
C GLY A 68 -8.77 -10.60 -6.62
N SER A 69 -10.03 -10.28 -6.92
CA SER A 69 -10.53 -8.94 -7.16
C SER A 69 -11.59 -8.56 -6.11
N PRO A 70 -11.69 -7.28 -5.70
CA PRO A 70 -12.82 -6.84 -4.88
C PRO A 70 -14.15 -7.03 -5.60
N CYS A 71 -14.13 -7.08 -6.93
CA CYS A 71 -15.31 -7.27 -7.77
C CYS A 71 -15.90 -8.68 -7.70
N ASP A 72 -15.16 -9.65 -7.17
CA ASP A 72 -15.64 -11.01 -6.93
C ASP A 72 -16.65 -11.09 -5.77
N TYR A 73 -16.76 -10.02 -4.97
CA TYR A 73 -17.64 -9.94 -3.81
C TYR A 73 -18.88 -9.08 -4.07
N PRO A 74 -20.04 -9.38 -3.43
CA PRO A 74 -21.29 -8.66 -3.65
C PRO A 74 -21.18 -7.14 -3.43
N ASP A 75 -20.46 -6.73 -2.38
CA ASP A 75 -20.29 -5.32 -2.00
C ASP A 75 -19.13 -4.62 -2.74
N LYS A 76 -18.50 -5.31 -3.70
CA LYS A 76 -17.29 -4.82 -4.40
C LYS A 76 -16.17 -4.41 -3.47
N LYS A 77 -16.03 -5.15 -2.36
CA LYS A 77 -15.00 -5.00 -1.34
C LYS A 77 -14.46 -6.36 -0.92
N TYR A 78 -13.19 -6.40 -0.58
CA TYR A 78 -12.66 -7.54 0.17
C TYR A 78 -13.32 -7.60 1.55
N PRO A 79 -13.78 -8.77 2.00
CA PRO A 79 -14.31 -8.91 3.35
C PRO A 79 -13.21 -8.73 4.40
N ALA A 80 -13.60 -8.36 5.60
CA ALA A 80 -12.70 -8.33 6.74
C ALA A 80 -12.18 -9.74 7.03
N ASP A 81 -10.88 -9.94 6.91
CA ASP A 81 -10.19 -11.20 7.23
C ASP A 81 -8.83 -10.89 7.89
N PRO A 82 -8.79 -10.78 9.22
CA PRO A 82 -7.53 -10.53 9.93
C PRO A 82 -6.46 -11.59 9.71
N ALA A 83 -6.83 -12.82 9.34
CA ALA A 83 -5.88 -13.94 9.20
C ALA A 83 -4.91 -13.73 8.03
N ILE A 84 -5.30 -13.06 6.95
CA ILE A 84 -4.44 -12.80 5.79
C ILE A 84 -3.27 -11.87 6.12
N TRP A 85 -3.39 -11.06 7.18
CA TRP A 85 -2.36 -10.14 7.64
C TRP A 85 -1.39 -10.78 8.65
N ASN A 86 -1.69 -12.00 9.11
CA ASN A 86 -0.85 -12.72 10.07
C ASN A 86 0.32 -13.43 9.36
N THR A 87 1.16 -12.66 8.71
CA THR A 87 2.40 -13.11 8.06
C THR A 87 3.61 -12.42 8.70
N PRO A 88 4.81 -13.00 8.60
CA PRO A 88 6.01 -12.37 9.15
C PRO A 88 6.22 -10.94 8.68
N THR A 89 5.92 -10.64 7.42
CA THR A 89 6.12 -9.31 6.83
C THR A 89 5.10 -8.31 7.36
N TRP A 90 3.80 -8.63 7.31
CA TRP A 90 2.77 -7.72 7.81
C TRP A 90 2.88 -7.51 9.31
N SER A 91 3.23 -8.56 10.07
CA SER A 91 3.50 -8.44 11.50
C SER A 91 4.71 -7.56 11.80
N ALA A 92 5.79 -7.69 11.03
CA ALA A 92 6.98 -6.85 11.15
C ALA A 92 6.70 -5.37 10.85
N LEU A 93 5.78 -5.10 9.92
CA LEU A 93 5.32 -3.75 9.57
C LEU A 93 4.25 -3.22 10.54
N SER A 94 3.79 -4.03 11.50
CA SER A 94 2.65 -3.72 12.37
C SER A 94 1.41 -3.31 11.58
N PHE A 95 1.19 -3.98 10.44
CA PHE A 95 0.13 -3.65 9.50
C PHE A 95 -0.94 -4.73 9.44
N GLN A 96 -2.17 -4.31 9.59
CA GLN A 96 -3.37 -5.12 9.36
C GLN A 96 -4.55 -4.22 9.03
N ILE A 97 -5.54 -4.78 8.33
CA ILE A 97 -6.84 -4.15 8.10
C ILE A 97 -7.90 -5.04 8.73
N SER A 98 -8.71 -4.47 9.62
CA SER A 98 -9.75 -5.18 10.36
C SER A 98 -11.14 -5.04 9.74
N ASP A 99 -11.30 -4.13 8.81
CA ASP A 99 -12.57 -3.84 8.15
C ASP A 99 -12.56 -4.28 6.68
N SER A 100 -13.75 -4.32 6.07
CA SER A 100 -13.85 -4.53 4.62
C SER A 100 -13.20 -3.37 3.86
N HIS A 101 -12.47 -3.66 2.79
CA HIS A 101 -11.64 -2.69 2.09
C HIS A 101 -11.64 -2.90 0.57
N TYR A 102 -11.24 -1.86 -0.18
CA TYR A 102 -11.25 -1.88 -1.64
C TYR A 102 -9.96 -2.36 -2.27
N PHE A 103 -8.83 -2.16 -1.60
CA PHE A 103 -7.50 -2.38 -2.17
C PHE A 103 -6.86 -3.64 -1.64
N LYS A 104 -6.09 -4.31 -2.49
CA LYS A 104 -5.09 -5.29 -2.06
C LYS A 104 -3.73 -4.61 -1.94
N TYR A 105 -2.90 -5.13 -1.06
CA TYR A 105 -1.61 -4.55 -0.71
C TYR A 105 -0.48 -5.54 -0.91
N CYS A 106 0.61 -5.06 -1.48
CA CYS A 106 1.84 -5.81 -1.73
C CYS A 106 3.02 -5.09 -1.09
N PHE A 107 4.04 -5.83 -0.74
CA PHE A 107 5.29 -5.29 -0.22
C PHE A 107 6.48 -5.97 -0.89
N ASP A 108 7.28 -5.22 -1.62
CA ASP A 108 8.53 -5.65 -2.21
C ASP A 108 9.69 -4.96 -1.50
N ALA A 109 10.74 -5.71 -1.18
CA ALA A 109 11.94 -5.16 -0.56
C ALA A 109 13.16 -5.95 -0.96
N GLU A 110 14.27 -5.25 -1.10
CA GLU A 110 15.57 -5.83 -1.45
C GLU A 110 16.72 -4.98 -0.89
N GLY A 111 17.89 -5.55 -0.89
CA GLY A 111 19.12 -4.88 -0.46
C GLY A 111 19.23 -4.68 1.05
N THR A 112 20.36 -4.13 1.45
CA THR A 112 20.71 -3.79 2.83
C THR A 112 21.48 -2.49 2.91
N LEU A 113 21.46 -1.82 4.05
CA LEU A 113 22.16 -0.56 4.28
C LEU A 113 21.76 0.50 3.22
N LYS A 114 22.71 1.16 2.61
CA LYS A 114 22.45 2.18 1.57
C LYS A 114 21.74 1.64 0.31
N ASP A 115 21.88 0.35 0.04
CA ASP A 115 21.25 -0.32 -1.10
C ASP A 115 19.88 -0.93 -0.76
N ALA A 116 19.42 -0.77 0.49
CA ALA A 116 18.10 -1.20 0.89
C ALA A 116 17.02 -0.36 0.19
N THR A 117 16.01 -1.03 -0.33
CA THR A 117 14.84 -0.36 -0.92
C THR A 117 13.58 -1.15 -0.60
N PHE A 118 12.46 -0.44 -0.49
CA PHE A 118 11.15 -1.08 -0.52
C PHE A 118 10.17 -0.34 -1.42
N ARG A 119 9.18 -1.09 -1.88
CA ARG A 119 8.01 -0.60 -2.60
C ARG A 119 6.77 -1.22 -1.99
N ALA A 120 5.92 -0.40 -1.39
CA ALA A 120 4.57 -0.78 -0.99
C ALA A 120 3.59 -0.38 -2.09
N THR A 121 2.74 -1.30 -2.50
CA THR A 121 1.79 -1.07 -3.59
C THR A 121 0.37 -1.40 -3.15
N ALA A 122 -0.59 -0.57 -3.53
CA ALA A 122 -2.01 -0.81 -3.40
C ALA A 122 -2.65 -0.89 -4.79
N HIS A 123 -3.49 -1.89 -5.02
CA HIS A 123 -4.22 -2.10 -6.28
C HIS A 123 -5.70 -2.32 -6.02
N ALA A 124 -6.55 -1.68 -6.83
CA ALA A 124 -7.99 -1.96 -6.88
C ALA A 124 -8.54 -1.75 -8.29
N ASP A 125 -9.59 -2.50 -8.61
CA ASP A 125 -10.46 -2.28 -9.74
C ASP A 125 -11.76 -1.71 -9.17
N LEU A 126 -11.90 -0.38 -9.18
CA LEU A 126 -12.95 0.33 -8.45
C LEU A 126 -14.30 0.37 -9.17
N ASP A 127 -14.32 0.13 -10.47
CA ASP A 127 -15.53 0.08 -11.28
C ASP A 127 -15.83 -1.29 -11.88
N CYS A 128 -14.91 -2.23 -11.69
CA CYS A 128 -15.05 -3.62 -12.14
C CYS A 128 -15.04 -3.77 -13.66
N ASP A 129 -14.24 -2.99 -14.34
CA ASP A 129 -14.02 -3.11 -15.79
C ASP A 129 -12.78 -3.92 -16.18
N GLY A 130 -12.00 -4.35 -15.18
CA GLY A 130 -10.75 -5.10 -15.36
C GLY A 130 -9.50 -4.23 -15.40
N THR A 131 -9.65 -2.91 -15.31
CA THR A 131 -8.54 -1.96 -15.22
C THR A 131 -8.23 -1.67 -13.74
N TRP A 132 -6.95 -1.66 -13.38
CA TRP A 132 -6.54 -1.56 -11.99
C TRP A 132 -5.91 -0.21 -11.66
N SER A 133 -6.43 0.47 -10.67
CA SER A 133 -5.73 1.57 -10.01
C SER A 133 -4.47 1.06 -9.33
N THR A 134 -3.40 1.84 -9.38
CA THR A 134 -2.13 1.53 -8.73
C THR A 134 -1.61 2.73 -7.96
N PHE A 135 -1.34 2.52 -6.68
CA PHE A 135 -0.72 3.49 -5.78
C PHE A 135 0.55 2.88 -5.22
N GLN A 136 1.64 3.63 -5.15
CA GLN A 136 2.92 3.13 -4.64
C GLN A 136 3.61 4.13 -3.72
N ARG A 137 4.20 3.60 -2.66
CA ARG A 137 5.17 4.30 -1.81
C ARG A 137 6.50 3.58 -1.87
N ILE A 138 7.57 4.34 -2.05
CA ILE A 138 8.94 3.83 -2.19
C ILE A 138 9.83 4.57 -1.21
N ALA A 139 10.79 3.86 -0.61
CA ALA A 139 11.88 4.46 0.12
C ALA A 139 13.16 3.68 -0.05
N PHE A 140 14.25 4.34 0.26
CA PHE A 140 15.62 3.86 0.07
C PHE A 140 16.42 4.03 1.35
N GLY A 141 17.41 3.18 1.56
CA GLY A 141 18.44 3.43 2.56
C GLY A 141 19.20 4.71 2.22
N ASP A 142 19.58 5.47 3.24
CA ASP A 142 20.43 6.65 3.06
C ASP A 142 21.83 6.22 2.64
N GLU A 143 22.51 7.01 1.80
CA GLU A 143 23.88 6.75 1.37
C GLU A 143 24.86 6.62 2.54
N GLN A 144 24.56 7.27 3.66
CA GLN A 144 25.33 7.21 4.89
C GLN A 144 24.89 6.10 5.85
N ALA A 145 23.88 5.30 5.48
CA ALA A 145 23.41 4.19 6.31
C ALA A 145 24.57 3.19 6.56
N ASN A 146 24.76 2.87 7.82
CA ASN A 146 25.79 1.93 8.27
C ASN A 146 25.25 1.08 9.42
N PHE A 147 26.05 0.12 9.91
CA PHE A 147 25.61 -0.76 10.99
C PHE A 147 25.29 -0.05 12.33
N ALA A 148 25.72 1.19 12.49
CA ALA A 148 25.43 1.95 13.70
C ALA A 148 24.14 2.78 13.57
N GLU A 149 23.90 3.32 12.37
CA GLU A 149 22.77 4.18 12.09
C GLU A 149 22.04 3.72 10.82
N CYS A 150 20.76 3.47 10.95
CA CYS A 150 19.88 3.11 9.85
C CYS A 150 19.04 4.33 9.46
N ALA A 151 19.62 5.22 8.66
CA ALA A 151 18.91 6.34 8.09
C ALA A 151 18.12 5.93 6.84
N LEU A 152 16.97 6.54 6.64
CA LEU A 152 16.05 6.25 5.54
C LEU A 152 15.82 7.51 4.71
N HIS A 153 15.85 7.36 3.40
CA HIS A 153 15.45 8.40 2.45
C HIS A 153 14.18 7.99 1.71
N GLY A 154 13.10 8.72 1.89
CA GLY A 154 11.81 8.45 1.26
C GLY A 154 11.60 9.25 -0.01
N ALA A 155 10.94 8.67 -1.01
CA ALA A 155 10.42 9.43 -2.13
C ALA A 155 9.38 10.45 -1.63
N PRO A 156 9.48 11.73 -2.01
CA PRO A 156 8.60 12.78 -1.47
C PRO A 156 7.15 12.64 -1.93
N ALA A 157 6.90 11.97 -3.04
CA ALA A 157 5.58 11.81 -3.63
C ALA A 157 5.15 10.35 -3.71
N MET A 158 3.84 10.12 -3.63
CA MET A 158 3.24 8.84 -3.96
C MET A 158 3.10 8.72 -5.47
N PHE A 159 3.53 7.59 -6.03
CA PHE A 159 3.23 7.27 -7.43
C PHE A 159 1.77 6.83 -7.52
N VAL A 160 1.05 7.37 -8.52
CA VAL A 160 -0.36 7.03 -8.78
C VAL A 160 -0.53 6.79 -10.28
N ASP A 161 -1.13 5.66 -10.62
CA ASP A 161 -1.53 5.33 -11.97
C ASP A 161 -3.00 4.91 -11.98
N GLN A 162 -3.77 5.47 -12.93
CA GLN A 162 -5.21 5.22 -13.08
C GLN A 162 -5.98 5.37 -11.76
N GLU A 163 -5.87 6.54 -11.13
CA GLU A 163 -6.39 6.85 -9.79
C GLU A 163 -7.84 6.43 -9.54
N THR A 164 -8.67 6.42 -10.56
CA THR A 164 -10.12 6.22 -10.43
C THR A 164 -10.65 4.98 -11.17
N GLU A 165 -9.80 4.05 -11.56
CA GLU A 165 -10.20 2.79 -12.19
C GLU A 165 -10.45 1.68 -11.18
#